data_066ad7602f4d2361cd85b7c4bfbec196
#
_entry.id   066ad7602f4d2361cd85b7c4bfbec196
#
_cell.length_a   1.000
_cell.length_b   1.000
_cell.length_c   1.000
_cell.angle_alpha   90.00
_cell.angle_beta   90.00
_cell.angle_gamma   90.00
#
_symmetry.space_group_name_H-M   'P 1'
#
loop_
_entity.id
_entity.type
_entity.pdbx_description
1 polymer ?
#
loop_
_entity_poly.entity_id
_entity_poly.type
_entity_poly.pdbx_seq_one_letter_code
_entity_poly.pdbx_strand_id
1 'polypeptide(L)'
;MNENEPLAFRMRPKTLEEYVGQEHVIGPGKLLYRTIKADRLSSIILFGPPGCGKTSLAKVISETTKYKFYKINAVTAGVADIKRVVEETRNYMMNPTGKSILFIDEIHRFNKLQQDALLPYVENGTIILIGATTENPYFEVNKALISRSMVIKLNPLTEEDIYKILKNALERKDGLGEYSIKIEDSTLRKIADISNGDVRTALNGLEIAVLTTSMSSDGYIHITDEVIKNSIQNRKAIFDKNGDTHYDNISAFIKSMRGSDPDATLLYLARALNGGEDPVFLARRIVICASEDVGLADPQALVIATSAMQAVNMIGMPEARIILAEAAVYVANCKKSNATYLGINKALEDVANSDTGEIPMHIRNAPIEKMRELGYNEGYLYPHDYPGHWVEQQYLPDKMVGTKYYIKDENIK
;
A
#
# COMPACT_ATOMS: atom_id res chain seq x y z
N MET A 1 -35.92 -0.65 15.43
CA MET A 1 -34.51 -0.62 15.00
C MET A 1 -33.67 -0.72 16.25
N ASN A 2 -32.57 -1.48 16.23
CA ASN A 2 -31.75 -1.61 17.44
C ASN A 2 -30.99 -0.30 17.70
N GLU A 3 -31.40 0.44 18.72
CA GLU A 3 -30.72 1.64 19.24
C GLU A 3 -29.24 1.36 19.63
N ASN A 4 -28.85 0.10 19.69
CA ASN A 4 -27.51 -0.35 20.04
C ASN A 4 -26.51 -0.39 18.86
N GLU A 5 -26.96 -0.12 17.62
CA GLU A 5 -26.05 -0.10 16.46
C GLU A 5 -25.38 1.27 16.32
N PRO A 6 -24.05 1.33 16.11
CA PRO A 6 -23.33 2.60 15.95
C PRO A 6 -23.91 3.47 14.82
N LEU A 7 -23.91 4.79 14.99
CA LEU A 7 -24.43 5.76 14.01
C LEU A 7 -23.80 5.54 12.61
N ALA A 8 -22.50 5.28 12.56
CA ALA A 8 -21.81 4.98 11.30
C ALA A 8 -22.33 3.72 10.58
N PHE A 9 -23.01 2.81 11.28
CA PHE A 9 -23.70 1.67 10.68
C PHE A 9 -25.10 2.03 10.21
N ARG A 10 -25.85 2.74 11.03
CA ARG A 10 -27.24 3.19 10.74
C ARG A 10 -27.30 4.15 9.55
N MET A 11 -26.28 5.02 9.42
CA MET A 11 -26.19 6.02 8.36
C MET A 11 -25.63 5.50 7.03
N ARG A 12 -25.46 4.19 6.86
CA ARG A 12 -25.03 3.62 5.57
C ARG A 12 -26.06 3.89 4.48
N PRO A 13 -25.63 4.38 3.30
CA PRO A 13 -26.51 4.57 2.17
C PRO A 13 -27.13 3.24 1.72
N LYS A 14 -28.40 3.29 1.31
CA LYS A 14 -29.16 2.14 0.80
C LYS A 14 -29.30 2.19 -0.71
N THR A 15 -29.18 3.36 -1.33
CA THR A 15 -29.30 3.57 -2.76
C THR A 15 -28.08 4.32 -3.31
N LEU A 16 -27.90 4.32 -4.64
CA LEU A 16 -26.85 5.09 -5.28
C LEU A 16 -27.01 6.59 -5.10
N GLU A 17 -28.24 7.05 -5.00
CA GLU A 17 -28.60 8.46 -4.81
C GLU A 17 -28.26 8.94 -3.39
N GLU A 18 -28.33 8.05 -2.40
CA GLU A 18 -27.91 8.35 -1.01
C GLU A 18 -26.38 8.28 -0.82
N TYR A 19 -25.66 7.69 -1.78
CA TYR A 19 -24.22 7.55 -1.66
C TYR A 19 -23.53 8.87 -1.98
N VAL A 20 -22.89 9.47 -0.98
CA VAL A 20 -22.24 10.78 -1.07
C VAL A 20 -20.77 10.60 -1.45
N GLY A 21 -20.28 11.46 -2.35
CA GLY A 21 -18.91 11.48 -2.84
C GLY A 21 -18.62 10.45 -3.93
N GLN A 22 -17.36 10.40 -4.37
CA GLN A 22 -16.84 9.47 -5.39
C GLN A 22 -17.49 9.67 -6.78
N GLU A 23 -17.90 10.88 -7.14
CA GLU A 23 -18.54 11.20 -8.45
C GLU A 23 -17.69 10.79 -9.64
N HIS A 24 -16.35 10.73 -9.49
CA HIS A 24 -15.43 10.27 -10.51
C HIS A 24 -15.61 8.78 -10.85
N VAL A 25 -16.23 8.00 -9.96
CA VAL A 25 -16.46 6.55 -10.10
C VAL A 25 -17.92 6.25 -10.38
N ILE A 26 -18.84 6.80 -9.58
CA ILE A 26 -20.28 6.46 -9.58
C ILE A 26 -21.17 7.61 -10.02
N GLY A 27 -20.61 8.74 -10.44
CA GLY A 27 -21.41 9.84 -10.99
C GLY A 27 -22.22 9.41 -12.23
N PRO A 28 -23.33 10.10 -12.54
CA PRO A 28 -24.14 9.81 -13.73
C PRO A 28 -23.30 9.70 -14.99
N GLY A 29 -23.49 8.62 -15.77
CA GLY A 29 -22.74 8.37 -17.00
C GLY A 29 -21.39 7.67 -16.84
N LYS A 30 -20.86 7.54 -15.63
CA LYS A 30 -19.62 6.77 -15.36
C LYS A 30 -19.82 5.27 -15.60
N LEU A 31 -18.73 4.58 -15.93
CA LEU A 31 -18.77 3.17 -16.30
C LEU A 31 -19.44 2.32 -15.23
N LEU A 32 -19.00 2.43 -13.96
CA LEU A 32 -19.54 1.65 -12.86
C LEU A 32 -21.05 1.94 -12.67
N TYR A 33 -21.45 3.22 -12.69
CA TYR A 33 -22.87 3.59 -12.60
C TYR A 33 -23.72 2.91 -13.67
N ARG A 34 -23.26 2.96 -14.95
CA ARG A 34 -23.98 2.35 -16.09
C ARG A 34 -24.07 0.83 -15.95
N THR A 35 -22.99 0.16 -15.52
CA THR A 35 -22.97 -1.30 -15.35
C THR A 35 -23.88 -1.77 -14.23
N ILE A 36 -23.98 -1.01 -13.13
CA ILE A 36 -24.92 -1.27 -12.03
C ILE A 36 -26.36 -1.14 -12.52
N LYS A 37 -26.70 -0.01 -13.16
CA LYS A 37 -28.07 0.24 -13.66
C LYS A 37 -28.50 -0.74 -14.76
N ALA A 38 -27.55 -1.27 -15.54
CA ALA A 38 -27.82 -2.27 -16.58
C ALA A 38 -27.85 -3.72 -16.07
N ASP A 39 -27.62 -3.94 -14.75
CA ASP A 39 -27.47 -5.29 -14.15
C ASP A 39 -26.41 -6.16 -14.86
N ARG A 40 -25.30 -5.50 -15.30
CA ARG A 40 -24.18 -6.09 -16.05
C ARG A 40 -22.86 -5.93 -15.30
N LEU A 41 -22.87 -6.29 -14.02
CA LEU A 41 -21.74 -6.13 -13.13
C LEU A 41 -20.63 -7.14 -13.47
N SER A 42 -19.39 -6.67 -13.59
CA SER A 42 -18.17 -7.47 -13.58
C SER A 42 -17.54 -7.47 -12.19
N SER A 43 -16.56 -8.34 -11.94
CA SER A 43 -15.79 -8.29 -10.70
C SER A 43 -15.05 -6.96 -10.52
N ILE A 44 -14.90 -6.51 -9.27
CA ILE A 44 -14.38 -5.20 -8.91
C ILE A 44 -13.41 -5.34 -7.75
N ILE A 45 -12.31 -4.62 -7.80
CA ILE A 45 -11.43 -4.40 -6.65
C ILE A 45 -11.51 -2.92 -6.27
N LEU A 46 -12.09 -2.63 -5.11
CA LEU A 46 -12.18 -1.30 -4.53
C LEU A 46 -10.98 -1.05 -3.63
N PHE A 47 -10.19 -0.01 -3.88
CA PHE A 47 -9.09 0.34 -3.00
C PHE A 47 -9.12 1.84 -2.65
N GLY A 48 -8.61 2.18 -1.47
CA GLY A 48 -8.60 3.55 -0.96
C GLY A 48 -8.55 3.60 0.57
N PRO A 49 -8.44 4.78 1.18
CA PRO A 49 -8.26 4.94 2.61
C PRO A 49 -9.43 4.40 3.44
N PRO A 50 -9.24 4.19 4.76
CA PRO A 50 -10.33 3.86 5.66
C PRO A 50 -11.45 4.91 5.60
N GLY A 51 -12.69 4.50 5.81
CA GLY A 51 -13.84 5.41 5.88
C GLY A 51 -14.27 6.08 4.58
N CYS A 52 -13.62 5.82 3.42
CA CYS A 52 -14.00 6.40 2.12
C CYS A 52 -15.25 5.77 1.46
N GLY A 53 -15.89 4.78 2.09
CA GLY A 53 -17.15 4.21 1.62
C GLY A 53 -17.08 2.87 0.88
N LYS A 54 -15.94 2.15 0.82
CA LYS A 54 -15.78 0.86 0.10
C LYS A 54 -16.89 -0.16 0.42
N THR A 55 -17.08 -0.47 1.70
CA THR A 55 -18.09 -1.43 2.16
C THR A 55 -19.53 -0.96 1.89
N SER A 56 -19.75 0.36 2.00
CA SER A 56 -21.05 0.97 1.70
C SER A 56 -21.38 0.89 0.21
N LEU A 57 -20.41 1.16 -0.66
CA LEU A 57 -20.57 1.04 -2.09
C LEU A 57 -20.91 -0.40 -2.51
N ALA A 58 -20.18 -1.38 -1.97
CA ALA A 58 -20.46 -2.80 -2.25
C ALA A 58 -21.89 -3.19 -1.84
N LYS A 59 -22.38 -2.68 -0.70
CA LYS A 59 -23.74 -2.92 -0.24
C LYS A 59 -24.79 -2.25 -1.14
N VAL A 60 -24.59 -0.99 -1.50
CA VAL A 60 -25.47 -0.28 -2.44
C VAL A 60 -25.54 -0.98 -3.80
N ILE A 61 -24.41 -1.46 -4.31
CA ILE A 61 -24.37 -2.27 -5.54
C ILE A 61 -25.23 -3.53 -5.39
N SER A 62 -25.12 -4.22 -4.26
CA SER A 62 -25.87 -5.46 -4.03
C SER A 62 -27.38 -5.22 -3.90
N GLU A 63 -27.81 -4.13 -3.30
CA GLU A 63 -29.21 -3.76 -3.15
C GLU A 63 -29.84 -3.25 -4.46
N THR A 64 -29.01 -2.69 -5.35
CA THR A 64 -29.43 -2.22 -6.68
C THR A 64 -29.53 -3.36 -7.70
N THR A 65 -28.77 -4.44 -7.51
CA THR A 65 -28.72 -5.59 -8.41
C THR A 65 -29.60 -6.74 -7.90
N LYS A 66 -29.91 -7.70 -8.77
CA LYS A 66 -30.72 -8.90 -8.41
C LYS A 66 -29.90 -10.03 -7.83
N TYR A 67 -28.61 -9.83 -7.58
CA TYR A 67 -27.69 -10.88 -7.14
C TYR A 67 -27.73 -11.06 -5.62
N LYS A 68 -27.65 -12.31 -5.17
CA LYS A 68 -27.53 -12.63 -3.75
C LYS A 68 -26.16 -12.14 -3.24
N PHE A 69 -26.15 -11.47 -2.09
CA PHE A 69 -24.95 -10.86 -1.51
C PHE A 69 -24.41 -11.70 -0.36
N TYR A 70 -23.14 -12.04 -0.46
CA TYR A 70 -22.38 -12.67 0.61
C TYR A 70 -21.23 -11.76 1.04
N LYS A 71 -21.05 -11.64 2.34
CA LYS A 71 -19.93 -10.90 2.90
C LYS A 71 -19.04 -11.82 3.70
N ILE A 72 -17.75 -11.83 3.41
CA ILE A 72 -16.72 -12.48 4.20
C ILE A 72 -15.61 -11.47 4.56
N ASN A 73 -14.97 -11.69 5.71
CA ASN A 73 -13.81 -10.91 6.14
C ASN A 73 -12.57 -11.77 5.95
N ALA A 74 -11.61 -11.29 5.17
CA ALA A 74 -10.40 -12.04 4.85
C ALA A 74 -9.51 -12.36 6.07
N VAL A 75 -9.64 -11.61 7.17
CA VAL A 75 -8.90 -11.87 8.42
C VAL A 75 -9.34 -13.17 9.10
N THR A 76 -10.63 -13.51 9.01
CA THR A 76 -11.21 -14.66 9.72
C THR A 76 -11.66 -15.80 8.81
N ALA A 77 -11.77 -15.55 7.50
CA ALA A 77 -12.30 -16.50 6.54
C ALA A 77 -11.21 -17.38 5.89
N GLY A 78 -11.61 -18.57 5.44
CA GLY A 78 -10.76 -19.52 4.76
C GLY A 78 -11.33 -19.99 3.41
N VAL A 79 -10.63 -20.91 2.75
CA VAL A 79 -11.08 -21.54 1.49
C VAL A 79 -12.43 -22.27 1.66
N ALA A 80 -12.70 -22.79 2.85
CA ALA A 80 -13.98 -23.46 3.16
C ALA A 80 -15.17 -22.50 3.06
N ASP A 81 -15.00 -21.24 3.49
CA ASP A 81 -16.06 -20.22 3.39
C ASP A 81 -16.35 -19.86 1.94
N ILE A 82 -15.31 -19.76 1.10
CA ILE A 82 -15.46 -19.53 -0.34
C ILE A 82 -16.26 -20.67 -0.96
N LYS A 83 -15.91 -21.93 -0.67
CA LYS A 83 -16.61 -23.12 -1.19
C LYS A 83 -18.07 -23.15 -0.77
N ARG A 84 -18.36 -22.83 0.50
CA ARG A 84 -19.74 -22.73 1.00
C ARG A 84 -20.56 -21.73 0.20
N VAL A 85 -20.04 -20.53 -0.03
CA VAL A 85 -20.71 -19.49 -0.83
C VAL A 85 -20.98 -19.98 -2.26
N VAL A 86 -20.02 -20.68 -2.86
CA VAL A 86 -20.17 -21.24 -4.22
C VAL A 86 -21.27 -22.32 -4.25
N GLU A 87 -21.30 -23.22 -3.28
CA GLU A 87 -22.33 -24.27 -3.17
C GLU A 87 -23.72 -23.65 -3.00
N GLU A 88 -23.88 -22.68 -2.11
CA GLU A 88 -25.13 -21.95 -1.95
C GLU A 88 -25.52 -21.16 -3.20
N THR A 89 -24.55 -20.60 -3.93
CA THR A 89 -24.80 -19.89 -5.21
C THR A 89 -25.34 -20.83 -6.29
N ARG A 90 -24.83 -22.06 -6.35
CA ARG A 90 -25.24 -23.06 -7.31
C ARG A 90 -26.57 -23.76 -6.97
N ASN A 91 -27.05 -23.63 -5.76
CA ASN A 91 -28.32 -24.15 -5.33
C ASN A 91 -29.45 -23.30 -5.92
N TYR A 92 -30.07 -23.82 -7.01
CA TYR A 92 -31.11 -23.12 -7.77
C TYR A 92 -32.35 -22.74 -6.91
N MET A 93 -32.66 -23.54 -5.88
CA MET A 93 -33.77 -23.22 -4.97
C MET A 93 -33.48 -22.02 -4.08
N MET A 94 -32.21 -21.81 -3.72
CA MET A 94 -31.79 -20.72 -2.86
C MET A 94 -31.34 -19.47 -3.65
N ASN A 95 -30.93 -19.65 -4.90
CA ASN A 95 -30.43 -18.59 -5.78
C ASN A 95 -30.84 -18.84 -7.26
N PRO A 96 -32.05 -18.43 -7.66
CA PRO A 96 -32.56 -18.65 -9.03
C PRO A 96 -31.69 -18.01 -10.13
N THR A 97 -30.90 -16.97 -9.80
CA THR A 97 -30.01 -16.31 -10.78
C THR A 97 -28.77 -17.13 -11.10
N GLY A 98 -28.40 -18.10 -10.27
CA GLY A 98 -27.16 -18.87 -10.37
C GLY A 98 -25.88 -18.05 -10.23
N LYS A 99 -25.99 -16.77 -9.84
CA LYS A 99 -24.88 -15.83 -9.65
C LYS A 99 -25.02 -15.13 -8.31
N SER A 100 -23.89 -14.80 -7.69
CA SER A 100 -23.86 -14.08 -6.43
C SER A 100 -22.74 -13.04 -6.42
N ILE A 101 -22.96 -11.97 -5.67
CA ILE A 101 -21.89 -11.04 -5.30
C ILE A 101 -21.22 -11.58 -4.04
N LEU A 102 -19.92 -11.79 -4.11
CA LEU A 102 -19.08 -12.09 -2.96
C LEU A 102 -18.24 -10.87 -2.63
N PHE A 103 -18.59 -10.20 -1.55
CA PHE A 103 -17.81 -9.10 -1.00
C PHE A 103 -16.76 -9.64 -0.02
N ILE A 104 -15.49 -9.34 -0.30
CA ILE A 104 -14.36 -9.69 0.56
C ILE A 104 -13.75 -8.40 1.10
N ASP A 105 -13.93 -8.19 2.41
CA ASP A 105 -13.31 -7.06 3.11
C ASP A 105 -11.84 -7.39 3.42
N GLU A 106 -10.94 -6.44 3.20
CA GLU A 106 -9.49 -6.57 3.37
C GLU A 106 -8.89 -7.75 2.57
N ILE A 107 -9.23 -7.85 1.27
CA ILE A 107 -8.83 -8.95 0.38
C ILE A 107 -7.32 -9.21 0.35
N HIS A 108 -6.48 -8.21 0.62
CA HIS A 108 -5.03 -8.33 0.74
C HIS A 108 -4.58 -9.24 1.90
N ARG A 109 -5.46 -9.52 2.87
CA ARG A 109 -5.19 -10.47 3.97
C ARG A 109 -5.32 -11.94 3.55
N PHE A 110 -5.93 -12.21 2.41
CA PHE A 110 -5.92 -13.55 1.85
C PHE A 110 -4.53 -13.87 1.31
N ASN A 111 -4.01 -15.04 1.68
CA ASN A 111 -2.79 -15.56 1.08
C ASN A 111 -3.04 -15.97 -0.39
N LYS A 112 -1.95 -16.27 -1.12
CA LYS A 112 -2.02 -16.62 -2.53
C LYS A 112 -2.95 -17.79 -2.82
N LEU A 113 -2.94 -18.83 -1.98
CA LEU A 113 -3.78 -20.03 -2.14
C LEU A 113 -5.28 -19.69 -2.01
N GLN A 114 -5.62 -18.80 -1.06
CA GLN A 114 -7.01 -18.37 -0.86
C GLN A 114 -7.48 -17.47 -2.02
N GLN A 115 -6.62 -16.61 -2.55
CA GLN A 115 -6.93 -15.81 -3.72
C GLN A 115 -7.06 -16.67 -4.99
N ASP A 116 -6.19 -17.67 -5.17
CA ASP A 116 -6.26 -18.61 -6.28
C ASP A 116 -7.55 -19.43 -6.27
N ALA A 117 -8.08 -19.76 -5.07
CA ALA A 117 -9.34 -20.49 -4.93
C ALA A 117 -10.57 -19.73 -5.47
N LEU A 118 -10.49 -18.41 -5.64
CA LEU A 118 -11.55 -17.58 -6.22
C LEU A 118 -11.57 -17.64 -7.75
N LEU A 119 -10.41 -17.85 -8.39
CA LEU A 119 -10.24 -17.70 -9.84
C LEU A 119 -11.25 -18.50 -10.67
N PRO A 120 -11.48 -19.81 -10.45
CA PRO A 120 -12.40 -20.59 -11.27
C PRO A 120 -13.83 -20.05 -11.24
N TYR A 121 -14.25 -19.47 -10.13
CA TYR A 121 -15.61 -18.98 -9.91
C TYR A 121 -15.82 -17.55 -10.43
N VAL A 122 -14.75 -16.76 -10.45
CA VAL A 122 -14.72 -15.44 -11.09
C VAL A 122 -14.68 -15.59 -12.61
N GLU A 123 -13.89 -16.52 -13.14
CA GLU A 123 -13.76 -16.79 -14.57
C GLU A 123 -15.06 -17.28 -15.21
N ASN A 124 -15.74 -18.20 -14.56
CA ASN A 124 -17.00 -18.75 -15.09
C ASN A 124 -18.23 -17.88 -14.74
N GLY A 125 -18.03 -16.78 -14.00
CA GLY A 125 -19.09 -15.84 -13.65
C GLY A 125 -20.10 -16.34 -12.61
N THR A 126 -19.84 -17.46 -11.92
CA THR A 126 -20.66 -17.92 -10.79
C THR A 126 -20.60 -16.91 -9.64
N ILE A 127 -19.41 -16.36 -9.39
CA ILE A 127 -19.17 -15.32 -8.38
C ILE A 127 -18.78 -14.02 -9.09
N ILE A 128 -19.46 -12.93 -8.75
CA ILE A 128 -19.04 -11.58 -9.02
C ILE A 128 -18.28 -11.10 -7.77
N LEU A 129 -16.95 -11.02 -7.88
CA LEU A 129 -16.11 -10.60 -6.76
C LEU A 129 -16.17 -9.09 -6.58
N ILE A 130 -16.42 -8.62 -5.37
CA ILE A 130 -16.12 -7.23 -4.95
C ILE A 130 -15.09 -7.32 -3.83
N GLY A 131 -13.81 -7.17 -4.16
CA GLY A 131 -12.73 -7.10 -3.19
C GLY A 131 -12.58 -5.67 -2.68
N ALA A 132 -12.44 -5.48 -1.36
CA ALA A 132 -12.10 -4.18 -0.77
C ALA A 132 -10.74 -4.26 -0.08
N THR A 133 -9.93 -3.23 -0.23
CA THR A 133 -8.61 -3.13 0.40
C THR A 133 -8.24 -1.68 0.69
N THR A 134 -7.42 -1.46 1.72
CA THR A 134 -6.75 -0.18 1.96
C THR A 134 -5.40 -0.10 1.25
N GLU A 135 -4.86 -1.24 0.81
CA GLU A 135 -3.56 -1.35 0.18
C GLU A 135 -3.65 -1.28 -1.35
N ASN A 136 -2.52 -1.00 -2.00
CA ASN A 136 -2.47 -0.96 -3.46
C ASN A 136 -2.64 -2.38 -4.04
N PRO A 137 -3.75 -2.66 -4.74
CA PRO A 137 -4.08 -4.01 -5.19
C PRO A 137 -3.08 -4.58 -6.21
N TYR A 138 -2.34 -3.75 -6.92
CA TYR A 138 -1.34 -4.20 -7.88
C TYR A 138 -0.13 -4.90 -7.24
N PHE A 139 0.09 -4.69 -5.94
CA PHE A 139 1.15 -5.36 -5.18
C PHE A 139 0.61 -6.55 -4.37
N GLU A 140 -0.60 -6.43 -3.83
CA GLU A 140 -1.11 -7.34 -2.80
C GLU A 140 -2.13 -8.36 -3.33
N VAL A 141 -2.79 -8.06 -4.46
CA VAL A 141 -3.78 -8.95 -5.05
C VAL A 141 -3.19 -9.71 -6.23
N ASN A 142 -3.54 -10.99 -6.34
CA ASN A 142 -3.07 -11.85 -7.43
C ASN A 142 -3.35 -11.22 -8.80
N LYS A 143 -2.33 -11.18 -9.65
CA LYS A 143 -2.40 -10.62 -11.01
C LYS A 143 -3.53 -11.22 -11.85
N ALA A 144 -3.84 -12.51 -11.64
CA ALA A 144 -4.93 -13.18 -12.34
C ALA A 144 -6.32 -12.68 -11.92
N LEU A 145 -6.53 -12.30 -10.66
CA LEU A 145 -7.75 -11.63 -10.18
C LEU A 145 -7.83 -10.19 -10.70
N ILE A 146 -6.72 -9.47 -10.66
CA ILE A 146 -6.62 -8.08 -11.18
C ILE A 146 -7.02 -8.03 -12.66
N SER A 147 -6.48 -8.95 -13.49
CA SER A 147 -6.77 -8.98 -14.93
C SER A 147 -8.23 -9.25 -15.27
N ARG A 148 -9.00 -9.80 -14.32
CA ARG A 148 -10.43 -10.16 -14.46
C ARG A 148 -11.36 -9.22 -13.70
N SER A 149 -10.81 -8.19 -13.09
CA SER A 149 -11.57 -7.26 -12.25
C SER A 149 -11.36 -5.82 -12.70
N MET A 150 -12.36 -4.99 -12.51
CA MET A 150 -12.22 -3.55 -12.64
C MET A 150 -11.58 -3.02 -11.35
N VAL A 151 -10.38 -2.46 -11.44
CA VAL A 151 -9.71 -1.84 -10.29
C VAL A 151 -10.16 -0.38 -10.17
N ILE A 152 -10.73 -0.03 -9.03
CA ILE A 152 -11.34 1.28 -8.78
C ILE A 152 -10.73 1.91 -7.54
N LYS A 153 -10.12 3.08 -7.71
CA LYS A 153 -9.62 3.91 -6.61
C LYS A 153 -10.75 4.76 -6.05
N LEU A 154 -10.96 4.68 -4.74
CA LEU A 154 -11.81 5.60 -3.99
C LEU A 154 -10.93 6.61 -3.27
N ASN A 155 -11.28 7.88 -3.40
CA ASN A 155 -10.56 8.97 -2.75
C ASN A 155 -11.05 9.18 -1.31
N PRO A 156 -10.28 9.84 -0.43
CA PRO A 156 -10.82 10.37 0.82
C PRO A 156 -12.06 11.20 0.52
N LEU A 157 -13.06 11.15 1.40
CA LEU A 157 -14.21 12.05 1.27
C LEU A 157 -13.77 13.50 1.51
N THR A 158 -14.36 14.42 0.76
CA THR A 158 -14.10 15.85 0.97
C THR A 158 -14.76 16.33 2.28
N GLU A 159 -14.32 17.47 2.81
CA GLU A 159 -14.96 18.12 3.95
C GLU A 159 -16.45 18.36 3.69
N GLU A 160 -16.81 18.78 2.47
CA GLU A 160 -18.19 19.02 2.08
C GLU A 160 -19.03 17.73 2.00
N ASP A 161 -18.45 16.62 1.59
CA ASP A 161 -19.14 15.32 1.59
C ASP A 161 -19.44 14.87 3.01
N ILE A 162 -18.46 14.97 3.91
CA ILE A 162 -18.64 14.60 5.31
C ILE A 162 -19.64 15.53 6.00
N TYR A 163 -19.56 16.84 5.75
CA TYR A 163 -20.53 17.80 6.27
C TYR A 163 -21.98 17.43 5.86
N LYS A 164 -22.20 17.08 4.58
CA LYS A 164 -23.51 16.62 4.09
C LYS A 164 -23.99 15.37 4.83
N ILE A 165 -23.10 14.39 5.05
CA ILE A 165 -23.43 13.16 5.77
C ILE A 165 -23.77 13.45 7.24
N LEU A 166 -23.02 14.31 7.90
CA LEU A 166 -23.29 14.72 9.30
C LEU A 166 -24.62 15.44 9.43
N LYS A 167 -24.92 16.36 8.51
CA LYS A 167 -26.20 17.08 8.49
C LYS A 167 -27.39 16.13 8.29
N ASN A 168 -27.26 15.20 7.34
CA ASN A 168 -28.25 14.16 7.12
C ASN A 168 -28.42 13.25 8.37
N ALA A 169 -27.34 12.96 9.11
CA ALA A 169 -27.40 12.17 10.33
C ALA A 169 -28.19 12.88 11.46
N LEU A 170 -28.14 14.21 11.52
CA LEU A 170 -28.94 14.99 12.48
C LEU A 170 -30.44 15.06 12.14
N GLU A 171 -30.78 14.96 10.84
CA GLU A 171 -32.17 15.10 10.37
C GLU A 171 -32.93 13.76 10.33
N ARG A 172 -32.22 12.65 10.07
CA ARG A 172 -32.85 11.33 9.89
C ARG A 172 -33.26 10.71 11.23
N LYS A 173 -34.43 10.07 11.27
CA LYS A 173 -34.93 9.32 12.44
C LYS A 173 -34.05 8.09 12.78
N ASP A 174 -33.50 7.43 11.77
CA ASP A 174 -32.54 6.34 11.98
C ASP A 174 -31.12 6.83 12.28
N GLY A 175 -30.91 8.16 12.28
CA GLY A 175 -29.70 8.86 12.73
C GLY A 175 -29.84 9.38 14.16
N LEU A 176 -29.79 10.70 14.31
CA LEU A 176 -29.90 11.44 15.57
C LEU A 176 -31.10 12.36 15.60
N GLY A 177 -32.02 12.29 14.62
CA GLY A 177 -33.15 13.16 14.47
C GLY A 177 -34.24 13.08 15.58
N GLU A 178 -34.13 12.08 16.48
CA GLU A 178 -34.99 11.99 17.66
C GLU A 178 -34.50 12.82 18.86
N TYR A 179 -33.24 13.29 18.78
CA TYR A 179 -32.64 14.14 19.81
C TYR A 179 -32.85 15.63 19.47
N SER A 180 -33.19 16.43 20.47
CA SER A 180 -33.26 17.90 20.34
C SER A 180 -31.84 18.48 20.40
N ILE A 181 -31.13 18.55 19.25
CA ILE A 181 -29.73 18.96 19.19
C ILE A 181 -29.60 20.38 18.66
N LYS A 182 -28.77 21.19 19.32
CA LYS A 182 -28.28 22.48 18.81
C LYS A 182 -26.79 22.39 18.57
N ILE A 183 -26.39 22.51 17.32
CA ILE A 183 -25.01 22.52 16.85
C ILE A 183 -24.87 23.55 15.75
N GLU A 184 -23.81 24.33 15.77
CA GLU A 184 -23.51 25.29 14.70
C GLU A 184 -22.91 24.61 13.46
N ASP A 185 -23.24 25.15 12.29
CA ASP A 185 -22.66 24.69 11.02
C ASP A 185 -21.11 24.75 11.03
N SER A 186 -20.55 25.77 11.70
CA SER A 186 -19.10 25.90 11.93
C SER A 186 -18.50 24.71 12.69
N THR A 187 -19.22 24.19 13.68
CA THR A 187 -18.81 23.02 14.48
C THR A 187 -18.92 21.72 13.66
N LEU A 188 -19.96 21.57 12.82
CA LEU A 188 -20.07 20.44 11.89
C LEU A 188 -18.92 20.41 10.88
N ARG A 189 -18.53 21.57 10.33
CA ARG A 189 -17.37 21.67 9.43
C ARG A 189 -16.06 21.32 10.13
N LYS A 190 -15.88 21.69 11.40
CA LYS A 190 -14.72 21.25 12.19
C LYS A 190 -14.67 19.75 12.40
N ILE A 191 -15.82 19.08 12.61
CA ILE A 191 -15.88 17.60 12.65
C ILE A 191 -15.41 17.02 11.31
N ALA A 192 -15.89 17.59 10.20
CA ALA A 192 -15.53 17.14 8.87
C ALA A 192 -14.03 17.29 8.58
N ASP A 193 -13.43 18.42 8.93
CA ASP A 193 -11.99 18.71 8.80
C ASP A 193 -11.13 17.74 9.64
N ILE A 194 -11.44 17.64 10.96
CA ILE A 194 -10.67 16.78 11.88
C ILE A 194 -10.73 15.29 11.49
N SER A 195 -11.82 14.85 10.86
CA SER A 195 -11.99 13.45 10.44
C SER A 195 -11.11 13.05 9.24
N ASN A 196 -10.48 14.02 8.56
CA ASN A 196 -9.51 13.81 7.49
C ASN A 196 -9.98 12.78 6.42
N GLY A 197 -11.23 12.91 5.97
CA GLY A 197 -11.79 12.04 4.93
C GLY A 197 -12.37 10.70 5.42
N ASP A 198 -12.31 10.41 6.74
CA ASP A 198 -12.91 9.21 7.35
C ASP A 198 -14.28 9.50 7.95
N VAL A 199 -15.33 9.14 7.24
CA VAL A 199 -16.72 9.34 7.69
C VAL A 199 -17.08 8.55 8.94
N ARG A 200 -16.43 7.41 9.23
CA ARG A 200 -16.69 6.65 10.46
C ARG A 200 -16.23 7.43 11.68
N THR A 201 -15.05 8.03 11.59
CA THR A 201 -14.51 8.89 12.64
C THR A 201 -15.43 10.08 12.89
N ALA A 202 -15.93 10.73 11.81
CA ALA A 202 -16.86 11.85 11.91
C ALA A 202 -18.17 11.48 12.61
N LEU A 203 -18.83 10.41 12.14
CA LEU A 203 -20.12 9.96 12.69
C LEU A 203 -19.99 9.44 14.11
N ASN A 204 -18.96 8.68 14.43
CA ASN A 204 -18.72 8.20 15.79
C ASN A 204 -18.44 9.37 16.76
N GLY A 205 -17.65 10.34 16.32
CA GLY A 205 -17.38 11.55 17.13
C GLY A 205 -18.65 12.35 17.43
N LEU A 206 -19.50 12.52 16.41
CA LEU A 206 -20.80 13.19 16.59
C LEU A 206 -21.73 12.40 17.52
N GLU A 207 -21.82 11.07 17.36
CA GLU A 207 -22.63 10.20 18.21
C GLU A 207 -22.19 10.27 19.67
N ILE A 208 -20.88 10.14 19.94
CA ILE A 208 -20.33 10.26 21.31
C ILE A 208 -20.66 11.64 21.89
N ALA A 209 -20.45 12.71 21.12
CA ALA A 209 -20.74 14.07 21.57
C ALA A 209 -22.20 14.23 22.00
N VAL A 210 -23.16 13.71 21.22
CA VAL A 210 -24.58 13.79 21.54
C VAL A 210 -24.97 12.93 22.74
N LEU A 211 -24.47 11.67 22.79
CA LEU A 211 -24.87 10.74 23.85
C LEU A 211 -24.21 11.04 25.21
N THR A 212 -23.12 11.79 25.25
CA THR A 212 -22.40 12.14 26.48
C THR A 212 -22.68 13.55 27.00
N THR A 213 -23.37 14.39 26.21
CA THR A 213 -23.71 15.75 26.60
C THR A 213 -25.12 15.77 27.23
N SER A 214 -25.21 16.27 28.45
CA SER A 214 -26.49 16.40 29.12
C SER A 214 -27.40 17.45 28.47
N MET A 215 -28.72 17.18 28.47
CA MET A 215 -29.73 18.16 28.03
C MET A 215 -29.68 19.38 28.91
N SER A 216 -29.67 20.56 28.30
CA SER A 216 -29.72 21.86 29.02
C SER A 216 -31.14 22.21 29.49
N SER A 217 -31.25 23.22 30.32
CA SER A 217 -32.53 23.70 30.86
C SER A 217 -33.52 24.19 29.78
N ASP A 218 -33.05 24.51 28.58
CA ASP A 218 -33.86 24.89 27.42
C ASP A 218 -34.40 23.68 26.62
N GLY A 219 -34.12 22.47 27.07
CA GLY A 219 -34.58 21.22 26.42
C GLY A 219 -33.74 20.78 25.22
N TYR A 220 -32.55 21.35 25.05
CA TYR A 220 -31.65 21.01 23.95
C TYR A 220 -30.33 20.45 24.44
N ILE A 221 -29.71 19.62 23.61
CA ILE A 221 -28.33 19.16 23.75
C ILE A 221 -27.44 20.12 22.93
N HIS A 222 -26.63 20.90 23.62
CA HIS A 222 -25.74 21.88 22.98
C HIS A 222 -24.38 21.27 22.68
N ILE A 223 -24.07 21.10 21.41
CA ILE A 223 -22.79 20.56 20.98
C ILE A 223 -21.86 21.69 20.58
N THR A 224 -20.81 21.91 21.39
CA THR A 224 -19.82 22.95 21.20
C THR A 224 -18.52 22.38 20.63
N ASP A 225 -17.62 23.26 20.14
CA ASP A 225 -16.29 22.87 19.65
C ASP A 225 -15.46 22.12 20.70
N GLU A 226 -15.62 22.48 21.98
CA GLU A 226 -14.91 21.83 23.09
C GLU A 226 -15.40 20.38 23.29
N VAL A 227 -16.72 20.16 23.24
CA VAL A 227 -17.30 18.83 23.30
C VAL A 227 -16.78 17.96 22.14
N ILE A 228 -16.72 18.51 20.93
CA ILE A 228 -16.21 17.78 19.76
C ILE A 228 -14.74 17.42 19.92
N LYS A 229 -13.88 18.36 20.35
CA LYS A 229 -12.46 18.08 20.60
C LYS A 229 -12.24 16.94 21.59
N ASN A 230 -13.10 16.84 22.60
CA ASN A 230 -13.02 15.78 23.60
C ASN A 230 -13.62 14.45 23.10
N SER A 231 -14.58 14.49 22.19
CA SER A 231 -15.29 13.32 21.66
C SER A 231 -14.54 12.67 20.49
N ILE A 232 -13.86 13.46 19.67
CA ILE A 232 -12.98 12.94 18.63
C ILE A 232 -11.59 12.83 19.23
N GLN A 233 -11.22 11.62 19.68
CA GLN A 233 -9.82 11.37 20.01
C GLN A 233 -8.97 11.73 18.81
N ASN A 234 -8.04 12.69 18.99
CA ASN A 234 -7.02 13.01 18.01
C ASN A 234 -6.22 11.72 17.73
N ARG A 235 -6.69 10.91 16.81
CA ARG A 235 -5.82 10.02 16.09
C ARG A 235 -4.91 10.94 15.28
N LYS A 236 -3.72 11.27 15.88
CA LYS A 236 -2.56 11.69 15.09
C LYS A 236 -2.61 10.81 13.86
N ALA A 237 -2.57 11.45 12.68
CA ALA A 237 -2.70 10.78 11.40
C ALA A 237 -2.01 9.41 11.48
N ILE A 238 -2.82 8.35 11.62
CA ILE A 238 -2.32 7.00 11.52
C ILE A 238 -2.02 6.91 10.05
N PHE A 239 -0.77 7.12 9.71
CA PHE A 239 -0.24 6.69 8.43
C PHE A 239 -0.68 5.23 8.31
N ASP A 240 -1.54 4.97 7.36
CA ASP A 240 -1.90 3.60 7.02
C ASP A 240 -0.61 2.93 6.57
N LYS A 241 -0.06 2.05 7.42
CA LYS A 241 1.27 1.43 7.23
C LYS A 241 1.40 0.73 5.87
N ASN A 242 0.28 0.49 5.21
CA ASN A 242 0.18 -0.27 3.98
C ASN A 242 -0.63 0.46 2.89
N GLY A 243 -0.96 1.75 3.05
CA GLY A 243 -1.70 2.53 2.06
C GLY A 243 -0.81 3.19 0.99
N ASP A 244 -1.39 3.66 -0.11
CA ASP A 244 -0.71 4.41 -1.19
C ASP A 244 0.17 5.54 -0.62
N THR A 245 -0.30 6.23 0.43
CA THR A 245 0.41 7.33 1.10
C THR A 245 1.71 6.85 1.76
N HIS A 246 1.76 5.60 2.26
CA HIS A 246 2.97 5.00 2.80
C HIS A 246 4.02 4.78 1.70
N TYR A 247 3.62 4.09 0.61
CA TYR A 247 4.52 3.84 -0.53
C TYR A 247 4.98 5.14 -1.18
N ASP A 248 4.10 6.13 -1.32
CA ASP A 248 4.42 7.45 -1.85
C ASP A 248 5.43 8.19 -0.97
N ASN A 249 5.25 8.17 0.36
CA ASN A 249 6.16 8.82 1.30
C ASN A 249 7.54 8.14 1.31
N ILE A 250 7.59 6.80 1.33
CA ILE A 250 8.86 6.05 1.24
C ILE A 250 9.55 6.29 -0.11
N SER A 251 8.79 6.31 -1.20
CA SER A 251 9.31 6.63 -2.53
C SER A 251 9.87 8.06 -2.59
N ALA A 252 9.17 9.02 -1.98
CA ALA A 252 9.63 10.41 -1.89
C ALA A 252 10.89 10.53 -1.02
N PHE A 253 10.96 9.81 0.11
CA PHE A 253 12.14 9.74 0.97
C PHE A 253 13.38 9.24 0.20
N ILE A 254 13.25 8.13 -0.53
CA ILE A 254 14.35 7.57 -1.34
C ILE A 254 14.73 8.55 -2.45
N LYS A 255 13.75 9.10 -3.17
CA LYS A 255 13.99 10.02 -4.28
C LYS A 255 14.61 11.33 -3.85
N SER A 256 14.32 11.83 -2.65
CA SER A 256 14.96 13.04 -2.10
C SER A 256 16.43 12.79 -1.74
N MET A 257 16.79 11.65 -1.14
CA MET A 257 18.18 11.25 -0.93
C MET A 257 18.95 11.11 -2.25
N ARG A 258 18.34 10.44 -3.24
CA ARG A 258 18.89 10.28 -4.60
C ARG A 258 19.06 11.63 -5.30
N GLY A 259 18.10 12.52 -5.14
CA GLY A 259 18.09 13.87 -5.72
C GLY A 259 18.95 14.89 -5.00
N SER A 260 19.64 14.50 -3.90
CA SER A 260 20.51 15.37 -3.11
C SER A 260 19.79 16.56 -2.48
N ASP A 261 18.57 16.34 -1.99
CA ASP A 261 17.78 17.32 -1.22
C ASP A 261 17.68 16.88 0.25
N PRO A 262 18.55 17.39 1.16
CA PRO A 262 18.53 17.00 2.56
C PRO A 262 17.30 17.51 3.33
N ASP A 263 16.71 18.64 2.94
CA ASP A 263 15.53 19.19 3.59
C ASP A 263 14.29 18.36 3.30
N ALA A 264 14.07 18.00 2.03
CA ALA A 264 13.02 17.07 1.64
C ALA A 264 13.23 15.67 2.28
N THR A 265 14.48 15.21 2.35
CA THR A 265 14.83 13.93 3.00
C THR A 265 14.41 13.92 4.47
N LEU A 266 14.73 14.97 5.24
CA LEU A 266 14.32 15.10 6.63
C LEU A 266 12.80 15.19 6.80
N LEU A 267 12.12 15.93 5.92
CA LEU A 267 10.67 16.05 5.97
C LEU A 267 9.98 14.68 5.76
N TYR A 268 10.38 13.92 4.73
CA TYR A 268 9.78 12.62 4.46
C TYR A 268 10.17 11.55 5.49
N LEU A 269 11.37 11.62 6.06
CA LEU A 269 11.77 10.81 7.21
C LEU A 269 10.86 11.10 8.42
N ALA A 270 10.67 12.38 8.76
CA ALA A 270 9.81 12.78 9.88
C ALA A 270 8.34 12.34 9.66
N ARG A 271 7.83 12.46 8.44
CA ARG A 271 6.49 11.98 8.08
C ARG A 271 6.36 10.46 8.25
N ALA A 272 7.36 9.68 7.84
CA ALA A 272 7.39 8.23 8.01
C ALA A 272 7.40 7.84 9.51
N LEU A 273 8.28 8.45 10.30
CA LEU A 273 8.38 8.20 11.74
C LEU A 273 7.11 8.60 12.49
N ASN A 274 6.52 9.77 12.18
CA ASN A 274 5.26 10.20 12.77
C ASN A 274 4.09 9.29 12.39
N GLY A 275 4.16 8.68 11.21
CA GLY A 275 3.21 7.66 10.73
C GLY A 275 3.38 6.29 11.39
N GLY A 276 4.39 6.12 12.24
CA GLY A 276 4.66 4.86 12.94
C GLY A 276 5.37 3.82 12.09
N GLU A 277 6.13 4.25 11.07
CA GLU A 277 6.98 3.37 10.28
C GLU A 277 8.06 2.72 11.15
N ASP A 278 8.43 1.49 10.81
CA ASP A 278 9.53 0.79 11.48
C ASP A 278 10.87 1.51 11.24
N PRO A 279 11.53 2.01 12.30
CA PRO A 279 12.83 2.68 12.17
C PRO A 279 13.89 1.82 11.48
N VAL A 280 13.86 0.49 11.69
CA VAL A 280 14.81 -0.45 11.05
C VAL A 280 14.50 -0.58 9.55
N PHE A 281 13.24 -0.53 9.15
CA PHE A 281 12.85 -0.48 7.75
C PHE A 281 13.40 0.78 7.07
N LEU A 282 13.26 1.94 7.69
CA LEU A 282 13.81 3.20 7.17
C LEU A 282 15.34 3.15 7.05
N ALA A 283 16.02 2.60 8.06
CA ALA A 283 17.47 2.38 8.01
C ALA A 283 17.88 1.49 6.83
N ARG A 284 17.15 0.41 6.56
CA ARG A 284 17.39 -0.45 5.37
C ARG A 284 17.28 0.35 4.06
N ARG A 285 16.34 1.29 3.94
CA ARG A 285 16.21 2.14 2.75
C ARG A 285 17.40 3.07 2.58
N ILE A 286 17.95 3.60 3.68
CA ILE A 286 19.18 4.42 3.64
C ILE A 286 20.37 3.56 3.16
N VAL A 287 20.54 2.34 3.67
CA VAL A 287 21.60 1.41 3.23
C VAL A 287 21.49 1.09 1.73
N ILE A 288 20.29 0.81 1.24
CA ILE A 288 20.06 0.55 -0.19
C ILE A 288 20.44 1.77 -1.03
N CYS A 289 19.99 2.97 -0.65
CA CYS A 289 20.30 4.21 -1.36
C CYS A 289 21.81 4.50 -1.36
N ALA A 290 22.50 4.24 -0.25
CA ALA A 290 23.96 4.37 -0.15
C ALA A 290 24.69 3.45 -1.14
N SER A 291 24.19 2.24 -1.39
CA SER A 291 24.78 1.30 -2.34
C SER A 291 24.38 1.54 -3.80
N GLU A 292 23.08 1.82 -4.02
CA GLU A 292 22.47 1.96 -5.35
C GLU A 292 22.81 3.29 -6.00
N ASP A 293 22.65 4.40 -5.24
CA ASP A 293 22.70 5.76 -5.77
C ASP A 293 24.04 6.47 -5.49
N VAL A 294 24.70 6.20 -4.36
CA VAL A 294 26.01 6.77 -4.03
C VAL A 294 27.13 5.85 -4.51
N GLY A 295 27.04 4.56 -4.20
CA GLY A 295 28.00 3.54 -4.66
C GLY A 295 29.46 3.91 -4.40
N LEU A 296 30.29 3.79 -5.42
CA LEU A 296 31.73 4.08 -5.35
C LEU A 296 32.07 5.59 -5.45
N ALA A 297 31.09 6.46 -5.62
CA ALA A 297 31.34 7.91 -5.58
C ALA A 297 31.73 8.38 -4.17
N ASP A 298 31.18 7.72 -3.14
CA ASP A 298 31.57 7.89 -1.73
C ASP A 298 31.36 6.57 -0.96
N PRO A 299 32.36 5.71 -0.84
CA PRO A 299 32.26 4.43 -0.16
C PRO A 299 31.88 4.53 1.34
N GLN A 300 32.14 5.70 1.98
CA GLN A 300 31.79 5.93 3.37
C GLN A 300 30.26 5.95 3.58
N ALA A 301 29.50 6.26 2.56
CA ALA A 301 28.02 6.29 2.65
C ALA A 301 27.48 4.92 3.09
N LEU A 302 27.97 3.83 2.54
CA LEU A 302 27.54 2.48 2.92
C LEU A 302 27.98 2.13 4.34
N VAL A 303 29.17 2.52 4.75
CA VAL A 303 29.69 2.31 6.13
C VAL A 303 28.82 3.03 7.14
N ILE A 304 28.56 4.33 6.93
CA ILE A 304 27.74 5.15 7.81
C ILE A 304 26.30 4.62 7.87
N ALA A 305 25.69 4.31 6.73
CA ALA A 305 24.34 3.78 6.67
C ALA A 305 24.20 2.43 7.40
N THR A 306 25.19 1.54 7.26
CA THR A 306 25.21 0.24 7.94
C THR A 306 25.40 0.41 9.47
N SER A 307 26.32 1.27 9.88
CA SER A 307 26.53 1.60 11.31
C SER A 307 25.26 2.21 11.92
N ALA A 308 24.60 3.11 11.21
CA ALA A 308 23.33 3.71 11.62
C ALA A 308 22.24 2.64 11.77
N MET A 309 22.11 1.70 10.83
CA MET A 309 21.15 0.61 10.91
C MET A 309 21.37 -0.27 12.15
N GLN A 310 22.62 -0.59 12.48
CA GLN A 310 22.97 -1.31 13.69
C GLN A 310 22.60 -0.53 14.96
N ALA A 311 22.96 0.74 15.03
CA ALA A 311 22.67 1.61 16.17
C ALA A 311 21.16 1.81 16.37
N VAL A 312 20.39 2.02 15.28
CA VAL A 312 18.92 2.11 15.32
C VAL A 312 18.29 0.84 15.93
N ASN A 313 18.79 -0.33 15.53
CA ASN A 313 18.31 -1.62 16.05
C ASN A 313 18.64 -1.83 17.54
N MET A 314 19.75 -1.27 18.02
CA MET A 314 20.19 -1.40 19.41
C MET A 314 19.52 -0.40 20.35
N ILE A 315 19.31 0.83 19.89
CA ILE A 315 18.87 1.97 20.72
C ILE A 315 17.35 2.08 20.72
N GLY A 316 16.71 1.96 19.56
CA GLY A 316 15.27 2.13 19.41
C GLY A 316 14.79 3.59 19.50
N MET A 317 13.46 3.78 19.43
CA MET A 317 12.84 5.09 19.55
C MET A 317 12.71 5.53 21.01
N PRO A 318 12.79 6.83 21.34
CA PRO A 318 12.75 7.98 20.41
C PRO A 318 14.11 8.41 19.84
N GLU A 319 15.23 7.94 20.35
CA GLU A 319 16.58 8.42 20.00
C GLU A 319 17.01 7.98 18.60
N ALA A 320 16.53 6.82 18.11
CA ALA A 320 16.84 6.32 16.77
C ALA A 320 16.56 7.33 15.64
N ARG A 321 15.62 8.27 15.84
CA ARG A 321 15.33 9.34 14.87
C ARG A 321 16.55 10.22 14.55
N ILE A 322 17.44 10.43 15.54
CA ILE A 322 18.63 11.27 15.40
C ILE A 322 19.63 10.56 14.46
N ILE A 323 19.86 9.28 14.73
CA ILE A 323 20.78 8.43 13.95
C ILE A 323 20.29 8.28 12.50
N LEU A 324 18.98 8.08 12.31
CA LEU A 324 18.38 8.02 10.98
C LEU A 324 18.54 9.33 10.22
N ALA A 325 18.32 10.46 10.89
CA ALA A 325 18.45 11.78 10.28
C ALA A 325 19.90 12.05 9.85
N GLU A 326 20.89 11.74 10.69
CA GLU A 326 22.31 11.89 10.39
C GLU A 326 22.71 11.07 9.15
N ALA A 327 22.39 9.79 9.13
CA ALA A 327 22.72 8.91 8.01
C ALA A 327 22.00 9.32 6.71
N ALA A 328 20.72 9.66 6.78
CA ALA A 328 19.95 10.08 5.62
C ALA A 328 20.48 11.39 5.00
N VAL A 329 20.81 12.38 5.84
CA VAL A 329 21.41 13.65 5.40
C VAL A 329 22.81 13.41 4.82
N TYR A 330 23.62 12.54 5.42
CA TYR A 330 24.93 12.19 4.86
C TYR A 330 24.77 11.64 3.45
N VAL A 331 23.91 10.61 3.27
CA VAL A 331 23.66 9.98 1.96
C VAL A 331 23.10 10.98 0.94
N ALA A 332 22.21 11.90 1.37
CA ALA A 332 21.69 12.95 0.51
C ALA A 332 22.80 13.89 0.01
N ASN A 333 23.79 14.24 0.84
CA ASN A 333 24.88 15.16 0.47
C ASN A 333 26.05 14.50 -0.29
N CYS A 334 26.11 13.17 -0.35
CA CYS A 334 27.16 12.47 -1.09
C CYS A 334 27.06 12.72 -2.59
N LYS A 335 28.19 12.65 -3.29
CA LYS A 335 28.23 12.48 -4.75
C LYS A 335 27.53 11.17 -5.12
N LYS A 336 26.94 11.14 -6.30
CA LYS A 336 26.13 10.00 -6.77
C LYS A 336 26.79 9.25 -7.91
N SER A 337 26.78 7.93 -7.85
CA SER A 337 27.11 7.03 -8.97
C SER A 337 26.37 5.71 -8.80
N ASN A 338 25.62 5.34 -9.80
CA ASN A 338 24.94 4.05 -9.89
C ASN A 338 25.65 3.05 -10.80
N ALA A 339 26.93 3.29 -11.11
CA ALA A 339 27.72 2.48 -12.07
C ALA A 339 27.76 0.99 -11.71
N THR A 340 27.89 0.66 -10.41
CA THR A 340 27.88 -0.74 -9.94
C THR A 340 26.51 -1.38 -10.06
N TYR A 341 25.44 -0.63 -9.76
CA TYR A 341 24.06 -1.09 -9.92
C TYR A 341 23.72 -1.39 -11.38
N LEU A 342 24.07 -0.49 -12.30
CA LEU A 342 23.87 -0.71 -13.73
C LEU A 342 24.70 -1.88 -14.24
N GLY A 343 25.96 -2.01 -13.77
CA GLY A 343 26.85 -3.09 -14.14
C GLY A 343 26.32 -4.47 -13.79
N ILE A 344 25.88 -4.66 -12.54
CA ILE A 344 25.34 -5.95 -12.09
C ILE A 344 24.03 -6.29 -12.79
N ASN A 345 23.14 -5.30 -13.01
CA ASN A 345 21.87 -5.54 -13.70
C ASN A 345 22.10 -5.98 -15.16
N LYS A 346 23.03 -5.33 -15.87
CA LYS A 346 23.42 -5.74 -17.23
C LYS A 346 24.00 -7.14 -17.26
N ALA A 347 24.87 -7.47 -16.31
CA ALA A 347 25.44 -8.82 -16.23
C ALA A 347 24.38 -9.89 -15.96
N LEU A 348 23.41 -9.61 -15.08
CA LEU A 348 22.28 -10.50 -14.80
C LEU A 348 21.38 -10.68 -16.03
N GLU A 349 21.13 -9.61 -16.79
CA GLU A 349 20.36 -9.66 -18.03
C GLU A 349 21.04 -10.53 -19.09
N ASP A 350 22.35 -10.37 -19.29
CA ASP A 350 23.14 -11.18 -20.23
C ASP A 350 23.10 -12.66 -19.85
N VAL A 351 23.29 -12.98 -18.56
CA VAL A 351 23.22 -14.37 -18.05
C VAL A 351 21.83 -14.98 -18.24
N ALA A 352 20.77 -14.19 -18.09
CA ALA A 352 19.38 -14.68 -18.22
C ALA A 352 18.95 -14.91 -19.68
N ASN A 353 19.47 -14.10 -20.61
CA ASN A 353 18.95 -14.03 -21.98
C ASN A 353 19.90 -14.57 -23.05
N SER A 354 21.16 -14.86 -22.71
CA SER A 354 22.16 -15.31 -23.66
C SER A 354 23.04 -16.42 -23.09
N ASP A 355 23.66 -17.19 -24.00
CA ASP A 355 24.72 -18.12 -23.65
C ASP A 355 26.05 -17.36 -23.48
N THR A 356 26.42 -17.12 -22.24
CA THR A 356 27.65 -16.37 -21.88
C THR A 356 28.95 -17.17 -22.11
N GLY A 357 28.85 -18.42 -22.50
CA GLY A 357 30.00 -19.28 -22.74
C GLY A 357 30.60 -19.92 -21.49
N GLU A 358 31.60 -20.76 -21.69
CA GLU A 358 32.30 -21.43 -20.58
C GLU A 358 33.36 -20.54 -19.95
N ILE A 359 33.62 -20.77 -18.65
CA ILE A 359 34.73 -20.13 -17.93
C ILE A 359 36.06 -20.52 -18.60
N PRO A 360 36.96 -19.56 -18.90
CA PRO A 360 38.27 -19.86 -19.47
C PRO A 360 39.06 -20.87 -18.64
N MET A 361 39.71 -21.83 -19.32
CA MET A 361 40.36 -22.97 -18.65
C MET A 361 41.46 -22.54 -17.68
N HIS A 362 42.23 -21.51 -18.01
CA HIS A 362 43.32 -21.02 -17.18
C HIS A 362 42.91 -20.46 -15.84
N ILE A 363 41.67 -19.92 -15.70
CA ILE A 363 41.15 -19.42 -14.42
C ILE A 363 40.29 -20.44 -13.64
N ARG A 364 40.12 -21.66 -14.17
CA ARG A 364 39.43 -22.74 -13.43
C ARG A 364 40.39 -23.37 -12.42
N ASN A 365 39.92 -23.61 -11.18
CA ASN A 365 40.71 -24.28 -10.17
C ASN A 365 40.98 -25.73 -10.53
N ALA A 366 42.23 -26.19 -10.27
CA ALA A 366 42.69 -27.56 -10.44
C ALA A 366 43.13 -28.15 -9.08
N PRO A 367 42.24 -28.51 -8.17
CA PRO A 367 42.58 -28.99 -6.82
C PRO A 367 43.22 -30.40 -6.81
N ILE A 368 43.08 -31.15 -7.89
CA ILE A 368 43.70 -32.48 -8.07
C ILE A 368 44.51 -32.53 -9.39
N GLU A 369 45.56 -33.33 -9.37
CA GLU A 369 46.52 -33.44 -10.49
C GLU A 369 45.84 -33.84 -11.81
N LYS A 370 44.85 -34.73 -11.74
CA LYS A 370 44.07 -35.17 -12.90
C LYS A 370 43.29 -34.03 -13.60
N MET A 371 42.95 -32.95 -12.90
CA MET A 371 42.32 -31.76 -13.51
C MET A 371 43.36 -30.91 -14.26
N ARG A 372 44.58 -30.85 -13.78
CA ARG A 372 45.68 -30.21 -14.53
C ARG A 372 45.98 -30.91 -15.84
N GLU A 373 45.98 -32.27 -15.85
CA GLU A 373 46.11 -33.04 -17.07
C GLU A 373 45.03 -32.75 -18.11
N LEU A 374 43.85 -32.24 -17.67
CA LEU A 374 42.74 -31.79 -18.50
C LEU A 374 42.82 -30.29 -18.89
N GLY A 375 43.95 -29.62 -18.59
CA GLY A 375 44.19 -28.21 -18.94
C GLY A 375 43.65 -27.18 -17.95
N TYR A 376 43.12 -27.60 -16.79
CA TYR A 376 42.62 -26.66 -15.78
C TYR A 376 43.81 -25.92 -15.13
N ASN A 377 43.67 -24.58 -14.98
CA ASN A 377 44.69 -23.67 -14.44
C ASN A 377 45.99 -23.61 -15.26
N GLU A 378 46.00 -24.14 -16.48
CA GLU A 378 47.16 -24.07 -17.36
C GLU A 378 47.27 -22.65 -17.96
N GLY A 379 48.48 -22.05 -17.80
CA GLY A 379 48.74 -20.70 -18.31
C GLY A 379 48.17 -19.56 -17.45
N TYR A 380 47.66 -19.83 -16.25
CA TYR A 380 47.23 -18.75 -15.35
C TYR A 380 48.41 -17.92 -14.86
N LEU A 381 48.34 -16.61 -15.07
CA LEU A 381 49.33 -15.65 -14.62
C LEU A 381 48.89 -15.08 -13.27
N TYR A 382 49.65 -15.38 -12.20
CA TYR A 382 49.30 -14.92 -10.87
C TYR A 382 49.66 -13.43 -10.67
N PRO A 383 48.71 -12.51 -10.53
CA PRO A 383 49.01 -11.08 -10.58
C PRO A 383 50.02 -10.60 -9.53
N HIS A 384 50.09 -11.24 -8.35
CA HIS A 384 51.03 -10.84 -7.29
C HIS A 384 52.51 -11.12 -7.64
N ASP A 385 52.79 -11.93 -8.67
CA ASP A 385 54.17 -12.18 -9.16
C ASP A 385 54.65 -11.07 -10.12
N TYR A 386 53.76 -10.10 -10.46
CA TYR A 386 54.06 -9.04 -11.42
C TYR A 386 54.10 -7.66 -10.76
N PRO A 387 54.86 -6.71 -11.33
CA PRO A 387 54.96 -5.35 -10.84
C PRO A 387 53.57 -4.67 -10.74
N GLY A 388 53.30 -4.03 -9.61
CA GLY A 388 52.01 -3.39 -9.35
C GLY A 388 50.84 -4.36 -9.13
N HIS A 389 51.15 -5.66 -8.96
CA HIS A 389 50.17 -6.74 -8.78
C HIS A 389 49.14 -6.80 -9.92
N TRP A 390 49.57 -6.52 -11.13
CA TRP A 390 48.73 -6.51 -12.33
C TRP A 390 49.44 -7.20 -13.50
N VAL A 391 48.67 -7.97 -14.27
CA VAL A 391 49.12 -8.61 -15.50
C VAL A 391 47.96 -8.73 -16.47
N GLU A 392 48.20 -8.49 -17.75
CA GLU A 392 47.18 -8.63 -18.78
C GLU A 392 46.87 -10.11 -19.04
N GLN A 393 45.63 -10.51 -18.76
CA GLN A 393 45.11 -11.83 -19.12
C GLN A 393 43.59 -11.77 -19.29
N GLN A 394 43.03 -12.75 -19.98
CA GLN A 394 41.60 -12.84 -20.19
C GLN A 394 40.90 -13.41 -18.95
N TYR A 395 39.87 -12.72 -18.45
CA TYR A 395 39.02 -13.20 -17.36
C TYR A 395 37.60 -13.52 -17.80
N LEU A 396 37.09 -12.85 -18.84
CA LEU A 396 35.75 -13.12 -19.38
C LEU A 396 35.76 -14.37 -20.28
N PRO A 397 34.62 -15.10 -20.32
CA PRO A 397 34.40 -16.14 -21.33
C PRO A 397 34.65 -15.62 -22.76
N ASP A 398 35.04 -16.49 -23.68
CA ASP A 398 35.34 -16.11 -25.08
C ASP A 398 34.19 -15.37 -25.75
N LYS A 399 32.95 -15.78 -25.48
CA LYS A 399 31.75 -15.12 -26.02
C LYS A 399 31.49 -13.71 -25.44
N MET A 400 32.13 -13.39 -24.32
CA MET A 400 31.93 -12.12 -23.59
C MET A 400 33.13 -11.19 -23.67
N VAL A 401 34.20 -11.58 -24.39
CA VAL A 401 35.38 -10.74 -24.57
C VAL A 401 35.02 -9.39 -25.17
N GLY A 402 35.48 -8.30 -24.53
CA GLY A 402 35.17 -6.92 -24.91
C GLY A 402 33.90 -6.35 -24.28
N THR A 403 33.07 -7.16 -23.61
CA THR A 403 31.93 -6.66 -22.87
C THR A 403 32.38 -5.85 -21.65
N LYS A 404 31.76 -4.68 -21.43
CA LYS A 404 32.02 -3.85 -20.26
C LYS A 404 30.74 -3.78 -19.42
N TYR A 405 30.82 -4.27 -18.20
CA TYR A 405 29.76 -4.16 -17.20
C TYR A 405 29.93 -2.96 -16.27
N TYR A 406 31.15 -2.76 -15.75
CA TYR A 406 31.47 -1.61 -14.94
C TYR A 406 32.00 -0.48 -15.83
N ILE A 407 31.24 0.58 -15.93
CA ILE A 407 31.61 1.82 -16.63
C ILE A 407 31.73 2.89 -15.56
N LYS A 408 32.96 3.35 -15.31
CA LYS A 408 33.20 4.41 -14.34
C LYS A 408 32.48 5.68 -14.77
N ASP A 409 31.79 6.30 -13.83
CA ASP A 409 31.04 7.54 -14.07
C ASP A 409 32.06 8.70 -14.23
N GLU A 410 32.14 9.27 -15.40
CA GLU A 410 33.02 10.43 -15.68
C GLU A 410 32.40 11.75 -15.23
N ASN A 411 31.11 11.75 -14.88
CA ASN A 411 30.34 12.94 -14.48
C ASN A 411 30.31 13.18 -12.96
N ILE A 412 31.17 12.52 -12.17
CA ILE A 412 31.29 12.80 -10.74
C ILE A 412 31.96 14.17 -10.56
N LYS A 413 31.12 15.22 -10.54
CA LYS A 413 31.57 16.59 -10.24
C LYS A 413 31.93 16.74 -8.77
#